data_7c035ad90af8746089592671d28c0ca3
#
_entry.id   7c035ad90af8746089592671d28c0ca3
#
_cell.length_a   1.000
_cell.length_b   1.000
_cell.length_c   1.000
_cell.angle_alpha   90.00
_cell.angle_beta   90.00
_cell.angle_gamma   90.00
#
_symmetry.space_group_name_H-M   'P 1'
#
loop_
_entity.id
_entity.type
_entity.pdbx_description
1 polymer ?
#
loop_
_entity_poly.entity_id
_entity_poly.type
_entity_poly.pdbx_seq_one_letter_code
_entity_poly.pdbx_strand_id
1 'polypeptide(L)'
;VQGALAVINELAVWLIELTGMHGVAMTPKAGAHGELCGILAIKAALEARGDPRSVILVPESAHGTNPATAAFAGFSVENIPATSEGRVDLDALKARLGPDVAGVMITNPNTCGLFERDMKAISDAVHAAGGYVYCDGANFNAIVGRVRPGDLGIDAMHINLHKTFSTPHGGGGPGSGPVVMSKALSPYGPLPFTERHADGRYSLVEE
;
A
#
# COMPACT_ATOMS: atom_id res chain seq x y z
N VAL A 1 22.60 -15.61 -11.46
CA VAL A 1 21.16 -15.59 -11.07
C VAL A 1 21.01 -15.65 -9.56
N GLN A 2 21.67 -16.62 -8.84
CA GLN A 2 21.48 -16.81 -7.39
C GLN A 2 21.78 -15.55 -6.55
N GLY A 3 22.88 -14.83 -6.82
CA GLY A 3 23.20 -13.60 -6.12
C GLY A 3 22.16 -12.49 -6.30
N ALA A 4 21.58 -12.35 -7.50
CA ALA A 4 20.53 -11.38 -7.75
C ALA A 4 19.23 -11.74 -6.99
N LEU A 5 18.85 -13.01 -7.00
CA LEU A 5 17.69 -13.50 -6.24
C LEU A 5 17.89 -13.35 -4.73
N ALA A 6 19.11 -13.59 -4.23
CA ALA A 6 19.45 -13.37 -2.83
C ALA A 6 19.26 -11.90 -2.41
N VAL A 7 19.74 -10.95 -3.21
CA VAL A 7 19.56 -9.50 -2.93
C VAL A 7 18.08 -9.11 -2.91
N ILE A 8 17.30 -9.59 -3.90
CA ILE A 8 15.87 -9.31 -3.96
C ILE A 8 15.16 -9.89 -2.72
N ASN A 9 15.46 -11.14 -2.36
CA ASN A 9 14.87 -11.78 -1.21
C ASN A 9 15.24 -11.11 0.11
N GLU A 10 16.50 -10.72 0.29
CA GLU A 10 16.95 -10.03 1.49
C GLU A 10 16.27 -8.68 1.65
N LEU A 11 16.18 -7.90 0.57
CA LEU A 11 15.43 -6.64 0.58
C LEU A 11 13.94 -6.88 0.89
N ALA A 12 13.32 -7.92 0.33
CA ALA A 12 11.95 -8.29 0.62
C ALA A 12 11.73 -8.55 2.13
N VAL A 13 12.63 -9.31 2.76
CA VAL A 13 12.58 -9.59 4.20
C VAL A 13 12.72 -8.28 5.01
N TRP A 14 13.65 -7.41 4.66
CA TRP A 14 13.81 -6.12 5.35
C TRP A 14 12.57 -5.23 5.24
N LEU A 15 11.95 -5.16 4.07
CA LEU A 15 10.74 -4.36 3.89
C LEU A 15 9.57 -4.91 4.73
N ILE A 16 9.42 -6.23 4.80
CA ILE A 16 8.41 -6.88 5.66
C ILE A 16 8.67 -6.53 7.13
N GLU A 17 9.91 -6.66 7.60
CA GLU A 17 10.29 -6.39 8.99
C GLU A 17 10.09 -4.91 9.36
N LEU A 18 10.59 -3.98 8.53
CA LEU A 18 10.47 -2.53 8.75
C LEU A 18 9.03 -2.05 8.79
N THR A 19 8.15 -2.69 8.05
CA THR A 19 6.75 -2.28 7.93
C THR A 19 5.78 -3.05 8.82
N GLY A 20 6.21 -4.18 9.37
CA GLY A 20 5.33 -5.08 10.11
C GLY A 20 4.27 -5.77 9.25
N MET A 21 4.50 -5.83 7.94
CA MET A 21 3.60 -6.46 6.98
C MET A 21 3.91 -7.95 6.82
N HIS A 22 3.09 -8.67 6.05
CA HIS A 22 3.20 -10.12 5.92
C HIS A 22 3.86 -10.58 4.62
N GLY A 23 3.65 -9.87 3.54
CA GLY A 23 4.20 -10.18 2.23
C GLY A 23 4.64 -8.94 1.48
N VAL A 24 5.37 -9.14 0.37
CA VAL A 24 5.83 -8.05 -0.48
C VAL A 24 5.89 -8.47 -1.94
N ALA A 25 5.35 -7.63 -2.83
CA ALA A 25 5.55 -7.70 -4.26
C ALA A 25 6.74 -6.82 -4.66
N MET A 26 7.80 -7.42 -5.20
CA MET A 26 9.04 -6.71 -5.59
C MET A 26 9.03 -6.25 -7.05
N THR A 27 8.03 -6.65 -7.83
CA THR A 27 7.96 -6.41 -9.28
C THR A 27 7.56 -5.00 -9.71
N PRO A 28 6.79 -4.19 -8.95
CA PRO A 28 6.41 -2.84 -9.39
C PRO A 28 7.62 -1.94 -9.60
N LYS A 29 7.64 -1.22 -10.74
CA LYS A 29 8.79 -0.43 -11.22
C LYS A 29 8.70 1.06 -10.86
N ALA A 30 7.60 1.50 -10.27
CA ALA A 30 7.35 2.89 -9.88
C ALA A 30 6.30 2.95 -8.78
N GLY A 31 6.14 4.11 -8.12
CA GLY A 31 5.09 4.33 -7.14
C GLY A 31 3.69 4.09 -7.70
N ALA A 32 3.36 4.70 -8.83
CA ALA A 32 2.06 4.50 -9.49
C ALA A 32 1.79 3.04 -9.88
N HIS A 33 2.83 2.28 -10.28
CA HIS A 33 2.72 0.84 -10.53
C HIS A 33 2.47 0.08 -9.22
N GLY A 34 3.09 0.49 -8.12
CA GLY A 34 2.82 -0.05 -6.78
C GLY A 34 1.41 0.28 -6.30
N GLU A 35 0.92 1.50 -6.57
CA GLU A 35 -0.48 1.86 -6.28
C GLU A 35 -1.44 0.91 -7.00
N LEU A 36 -1.26 0.71 -8.31
CA LEU A 36 -2.08 -0.19 -9.09
C LEU A 36 -2.02 -1.63 -8.56
N CYS A 37 -0.83 -2.12 -8.23
CA CYS A 37 -0.64 -3.45 -7.65
C CYS A 37 -1.46 -3.62 -6.35
N GLY A 38 -1.37 -2.68 -5.41
CA GLY A 38 -2.09 -2.73 -4.15
C GLY A 38 -3.61 -2.65 -4.33
N ILE A 39 -4.09 -1.77 -5.22
CA ILE A 39 -5.52 -1.63 -5.50
C ILE A 39 -6.10 -2.87 -6.20
N LEU A 40 -5.35 -3.49 -7.12
CA LEU A 40 -5.76 -4.74 -7.76
C LEU A 40 -5.78 -5.91 -6.77
N ALA A 41 -4.85 -5.97 -5.81
CA ALA A 41 -4.88 -6.96 -4.75
C ALA A 41 -6.12 -6.80 -3.84
N ILE A 42 -6.49 -5.57 -3.50
CA ILE A 42 -7.74 -5.27 -2.76
C ILE A 42 -8.95 -5.73 -3.56
N LYS A 43 -9.02 -5.40 -4.85
CA LYS A 43 -10.12 -5.80 -5.74
C LYS A 43 -10.26 -7.32 -5.79
N ALA A 44 -9.16 -8.03 -6.02
CA ALA A 44 -9.13 -9.49 -6.08
C ALA A 44 -9.57 -10.15 -4.75
N ALA A 45 -9.14 -9.58 -3.62
CA ALA A 45 -9.54 -10.06 -2.30
C ALA A 45 -11.05 -9.90 -2.04
N LEU A 46 -11.61 -8.76 -2.46
CA LEU A 46 -13.05 -8.50 -2.36
C LEU A 46 -13.86 -9.45 -3.25
N GLU A 47 -13.43 -9.65 -4.49
CA GLU A 47 -14.08 -10.57 -5.44
C GLU A 47 -14.01 -12.03 -4.95
N ALA A 48 -12.85 -12.45 -4.45
CA ALA A 48 -12.66 -13.83 -3.96
C ALA A 48 -13.53 -14.17 -2.75
N ARG A 49 -13.88 -13.20 -1.90
CA ARG A 49 -14.81 -13.41 -0.79
C ARG A 49 -16.28 -13.21 -1.16
N GLY A 50 -16.58 -12.94 -2.45
CA GLY A 50 -17.96 -12.74 -2.95
C GLY A 50 -18.58 -11.40 -2.55
N ASP A 51 -17.77 -10.38 -2.24
CA ASP A 51 -18.21 -9.06 -1.80
C ASP A 51 -17.57 -7.96 -2.69
N PRO A 52 -17.92 -7.93 -4.00
CA PRO A 52 -17.38 -6.90 -4.89
C PRO A 52 -17.92 -5.53 -4.49
N ARG A 53 -17.02 -4.56 -4.36
CA ARG A 53 -17.34 -3.19 -3.98
C ARG A 53 -16.83 -2.22 -5.04
N SER A 54 -17.41 -1.04 -5.14
CA SER A 54 -17.20 -0.15 -6.27
C SER A 54 -16.57 1.19 -5.94
N VAL A 55 -16.45 1.56 -4.66
CA VAL A 55 -16.01 2.89 -4.23
C VAL A 55 -14.68 2.82 -3.49
N ILE A 56 -13.74 3.69 -3.86
CA ILE A 56 -12.53 4.01 -3.10
C ILE A 56 -12.66 5.44 -2.56
N LEU A 57 -12.45 5.61 -1.27
CA LEU A 57 -12.38 6.91 -0.62
C LEU A 57 -10.96 7.45 -0.67
N VAL A 58 -10.80 8.73 -1.00
CA VAL A 58 -9.50 9.38 -1.13
C VAL A 58 -9.54 10.74 -0.41
N PRO A 59 -8.64 11.01 0.56
CA PRO A 59 -8.56 12.32 1.18
C PRO A 59 -8.23 13.42 0.17
N GLU A 60 -8.76 14.63 0.37
CA GLU A 60 -8.49 15.79 -0.49
C GLU A 60 -7.00 16.12 -0.60
N SER A 61 -6.22 15.81 0.43
CA SER A 61 -4.76 15.99 0.44
C SER A 61 -3.98 14.91 -0.30
N ALA A 62 -4.64 13.90 -0.90
CA ALA A 62 -3.94 12.81 -1.57
C ALA A 62 -3.21 13.28 -2.84
N HIS A 63 -2.14 12.58 -3.19
CA HIS A 63 -1.48 12.77 -4.47
C HIS A 63 -2.44 12.41 -5.61
N GLY A 64 -2.39 13.17 -6.70
CA GLY A 64 -3.31 13.00 -7.84
C GLY A 64 -3.28 11.64 -8.52
N THR A 65 -2.22 10.86 -8.35
CA THR A 65 -2.15 9.48 -8.85
C THR A 65 -3.05 8.52 -8.08
N ASN A 66 -3.36 8.77 -6.81
CA ASN A 66 -4.21 7.88 -6.02
C ASN A 66 -5.63 7.78 -6.62
N PRO A 67 -6.38 8.89 -6.83
CA PRO A 67 -7.69 8.81 -7.47
C PRO A 67 -7.61 8.30 -8.92
N ALA A 68 -6.55 8.67 -9.66
CA ALA A 68 -6.36 8.21 -11.05
C ALA A 68 -6.15 6.68 -11.11
N THR A 69 -5.36 6.12 -10.21
CA THR A 69 -5.12 4.66 -10.11
C THR A 69 -6.40 3.91 -9.72
N ALA A 70 -7.16 4.42 -8.75
CA ALA A 70 -8.42 3.82 -8.34
C ALA A 70 -9.42 3.80 -9.51
N ALA A 71 -9.58 4.90 -10.23
CA ALA A 71 -10.42 4.99 -11.42
C ALA A 71 -9.95 4.04 -12.54
N PHE A 72 -8.63 3.95 -12.78
CA PHE A 72 -8.06 3.03 -13.76
C PHE A 72 -8.33 1.56 -13.41
N ALA A 73 -8.35 1.21 -12.13
CA ALA A 73 -8.71 -0.14 -11.64
C ALA A 73 -10.23 -0.42 -11.70
N GLY A 74 -11.05 0.55 -12.10
CA GLY A 74 -12.49 0.42 -12.28
C GLY A 74 -13.34 0.79 -11.07
N PHE A 75 -12.75 1.49 -10.08
CA PHE A 75 -13.49 2.02 -8.93
C PHE A 75 -14.02 3.43 -9.21
N SER A 76 -15.17 3.75 -8.63
CA SER A 76 -15.59 5.13 -8.42
C SER A 76 -14.77 5.73 -7.27
N VAL A 77 -14.42 7.00 -7.42
CA VAL A 77 -13.62 7.72 -6.41
C VAL A 77 -14.46 8.78 -5.74
N GLU A 78 -14.43 8.80 -4.42
CA GLU A 78 -15.08 9.84 -3.63
C GLU A 78 -14.08 10.49 -2.67
N ASN A 79 -14.14 11.81 -2.58
CA ASN A 79 -13.24 12.56 -1.73
C ASN A 79 -13.74 12.61 -0.28
N ILE A 80 -12.81 12.49 0.65
CA ILE A 80 -13.03 12.75 2.08
C ILE A 80 -12.41 14.10 2.41
N PRO A 81 -13.15 15.02 3.06
CA PRO A 81 -12.64 16.33 3.41
C PRO A 81 -11.49 16.26 4.42
N ALA A 82 -10.66 17.29 4.41
CA ALA A 82 -9.66 17.51 5.43
C ALA A 82 -10.23 18.38 6.57
N THR A 83 -9.70 18.17 7.77
CA THR A 83 -9.94 19.09 8.90
C THR A 83 -9.22 20.43 8.65
N SER A 84 -9.54 21.46 9.44
CA SER A 84 -8.83 22.74 9.41
C SER A 84 -7.32 22.63 9.69
N GLU A 85 -6.89 21.52 10.31
CA GLU A 85 -5.48 21.21 10.55
C GLU A 85 -4.81 20.46 9.37
N GLY A 86 -5.54 20.17 8.29
CA GLY A 86 -4.99 19.49 7.11
C GLY A 86 -4.84 17.96 7.27
N ARG A 87 -5.59 17.34 8.17
CA ARG A 87 -5.67 15.89 8.35
C ARG A 87 -7.00 15.35 7.84
N VAL A 88 -7.12 14.05 7.69
CA VAL A 88 -8.38 13.39 7.32
C VAL A 88 -9.45 13.69 8.37
N ASP A 89 -10.64 14.11 7.91
CA ASP A 89 -11.81 14.22 8.76
C ASP A 89 -12.37 12.80 9.05
N LEU A 90 -12.08 12.30 10.23
CA LEU A 90 -12.47 10.95 10.65
C LEU A 90 -14.00 10.79 10.76
N ASP A 91 -14.72 11.84 11.16
CA ASP A 91 -16.17 11.77 11.29
C ASP A 91 -16.84 11.76 9.92
N ALA A 92 -16.36 12.56 8.98
CA ALA A 92 -16.80 12.54 7.58
C ALA A 92 -16.48 11.17 6.93
N LEU A 93 -15.29 10.61 7.19
CA LEU A 93 -14.95 9.26 6.72
C LEU A 93 -15.94 8.22 7.26
N LYS A 94 -16.17 8.19 8.56
CA LYS A 94 -17.10 7.24 9.20
C LYS A 94 -18.52 7.38 8.66
N ALA A 95 -18.99 8.61 8.43
CA ALA A 95 -20.32 8.88 7.89
C ALA A 95 -20.48 8.36 6.45
N ARG A 96 -19.38 8.32 5.67
CA ARG A 96 -19.41 7.83 4.28
C ARG A 96 -19.21 6.32 4.17
N LEU A 97 -18.62 5.65 5.15
CA LEU A 97 -18.38 4.21 5.09
C LEU A 97 -19.71 3.44 4.91
N GLY A 98 -19.67 2.48 3.97
CA GLY A 98 -20.85 1.66 3.62
C GLY A 98 -20.45 0.37 2.91
N PRO A 99 -21.40 -0.48 2.57
CA PRO A 99 -21.16 -1.77 1.93
C PRO A 99 -20.60 -1.65 0.49
N ASP A 100 -20.70 -0.49 -0.11
CA ASP A 100 -20.18 -0.17 -1.43
C ASP A 100 -18.70 0.26 -1.41
N VAL A 101 -18.16 0.62 -0.22
CA VAL A 101 -16.79 1.12 -0.07
C VAL A 101 -15.80 -0.03 -0.01
N ALA A 102 -14.97 -0.14 -1.04
CA ALA A 102 -13.87 -1.13 -1.13
C ALA A 102 -12.73 -0.81 -0.17
N GLY A 103 -12.47 0.47 0.05
CA GLY A 103 -11.40 0.91 0.94
C GLY A 103 -11.09 2.40 0.86
N VAL A 104 -10.01 2.78 1.53
CA VAL A 104 -9.46 4.13 1.49
C VAL A 104 -8.03 4.10 0.94
N MET A 105 -7.67 5.08 0.11
CA MET A 105 -6.28 5.35 -0.27
C MET A 105 -5.80 6.59 0.48
N ILE A 106 -4.83 6.43 1.35
CA ILE A 106 -4.33 7.50 2.22
C ILE A 106 -2.81 7.60 2.13
N THR A 107 -2.26 8.81 2.22
CA THR A 107 -0.82 9.06 2.31
C THR A 107 -0.46 9.35 3.76
N ASN A 108 0.51 8.63 4.33
CA ASN A 108 0.92 8.89 5.72
C ASN A 108 2.46 8.77 5.90
N PRO A 109 3.18 9.85 6.28
CA PRO A 109 2.69 11.23 6.45
C PRO A 109 2.06 11.79 5.17
N ASN A 110 1.08 12.68 5.33
CA ASN A 110 0.32 13.21 4.21
C ASN A 110 1.12 14.25 3.38
N THR A 111 0.55 14.72 2.27
CA THR A 111 1.22 15.66 1.36
C THR A 111 1.44 17.04 1.96
N CYS A 112 0.80 17.36 3.08
CA CYS A 112 1.06 18.57 3.88
C CYS A 112 2.22 18.39 4.88
N GLY A 113 2.87 17.21 4.91
CA GLY A 113 3.94 16.89 5.84
C GLY A 113 3.48 16.49 7.24
N LEU A 114 2.19 16.18 7.41
CA LEU A 114 1.60 15.87 8.71
C LEU A 114 1.40 14.37 8.86
N PHE A 115 1.76 13.82 10.02
CA PHE A 115 1.42 12.46 10.38
C PHE A 115 -0.07 12.37 10.72
N GLU A 116 -0.78 11.41 10.11
CA GLU A 116 -2.18 11.12 10.43
C GLU A 116 -2.27 10.41 11.78
N ARG A 117 -2.42 11.17 12.85
CA ARG A 117 -2.43 10.65 14.23
C ARG A 117 -3.60 9.69 14.49
N ASP A 118 -4.70 9.86 13.75
CA ASP A 118 -5.91 9.03 13.87
C ASP A 118 -5.88 7.82 12.94
N MET A 119 -4.73 7.50 12.32
CA MET A 119 -4.57 6.44 11.34
C MET A 119 -5.13 5.09 11.81
N LYS A 120 -4.89 4.74 13.09
CA LYS A 120 -5.42 3.49 13.66
C LYS A 120 -6.95 3.50 13.72
N ALA A 121 -7.56 4.61 14.13
CA ALA A 121 -9.01 4.77 14.18
C ALA A 121 -9.65 4.76 12.77
N ILE A 122 -8.96 5.34 11.77
CA ILE A 122 -9.33 5.26 10.35
C ILE A 122 -9.33 3.80 9.91
N SER A 123 -8.24 3.08 10.13
CA SER A 123 -8.11 1.67 9.73
C SER A 123 -9.18 0.79 10.38
N ASP A 124 -9.39 0.96 11.69
CA ASP A 124 -10.40 0.19 12.44
C ASP A 124 -11.82 0.45 11.90
N ALA A 125 -12.15 1.69 11.57
CA ALA A 125 -13.46 2.04 10.98
C ALA A 125 -13.64 1.43 9.59
N VAL A 126 -12.63 1.50 8.73
CA VAL A 126 -12.66 0.91 7.38
C VAL A 126 -12.79 -0.61 7.45
N HIS A 127 -12.02 -1.26 8.32
CA HIS A 127 -12.11 -2.72 8.53
C HIS A 127 -13.45 -3.16 9.09
N ALA A 128 -14.01 -2.41 10.05
CA ALA A 128 -15.34 -2.68 10.59
C ALA A 128 -16.44 -2.60 9.53
N ALA A 129 -16.27 -1.72 8.53
CA ALA A 129 -17.14 -1.64 7.37
C ALA A 129 -16.84 -2.71 6.29
N GLY A 130 -15.80 -3.54 6.50
CA GLY A 130 -15.38 -4.60 5.60
C GLY A 130 -14.51 -4.14 4.42
N GLY A 131 -14.02 -2.92 4.42
CA GLY A 131 -13.07 -2.38 3.44
C GLY A 131 -11.61 -2.66 3.79
N TYR A 132 -10.70 -2.18 2.93
CA TYR A 132 -9.25 -2.27 3.10
C TYR A 132 -8.59 -0.90 3.12
N VAL A 133 -7.41 -0.81 3.71
CA VAL A 133 -6.63 0.42 3.81
C VAL A 133 -5.38 0.32 2.95
N TYR A 134 -5.34 1.12 1.89
CA TYR A 134 -4.14 1.33 1.09
C TYR A 134 -3.41 2.59 1.55
N CYS A 135 -2.09 2.49 1.76
CA CYS A 135 -1.25 3.63 2.10
C CYS A 135 -0.26 3.95 0.95
N ASP A 136 -0.26 5.21 0.53
CA ASP A 136 0.82 5.74 -0.30
C ASP A 136 2.06 5.95 0.56
N GLY A 137 3.09 5.15 0.32
CA GLY A 137 4.34 5.16 1.07
C GLY A 137 5.40 6.10 0.51
N ALA A 138 5.05 7.07 -0.34
CA ALA A 138 5.99 8.04 -0.89
C ALA A 138 6.77 8.80 0.19
N ASN A 139 6.16 9.03 1.35
CA ASN A 139 6.74 9.73 2.48
C ASN A 139 7.24 8.80 3.61
N PHE A 140 7.40 7.50 3.34
CA PHE A 140 7.86 6.52 4.34
C PHE A 140 9.21 6.87 4.95
N ASN A 141 10.06 7.58 4.22
CA ASN A 141 11.36 8.08 4.71
C ASN A 141 11.25 8.89 6.01
N ALA A 142 10.11 9.57 6.25
CA ALA A 142 9.89 10.34 7.47
C ALA A 142 9.62 9.47 8.72
N ILE A 143 9.16 8.23 8.54
CA ILE A 143 8.69 7.36 9.63
C ILE A 143 9.41 6.02 9.71
N VAL A 144 10.25 5.66 8.75
CA VAL A 144 10.99 4.39 8.74
C VAL A 144 11.79 4.21 10.04
N GLY A 145 11.69 3.01 10.64
CA GLY A 145 12.33 2.69 11.92
C GLY A 145 11.68 3.33 13.16
N ARG A 146 10.60 4.10 12.99
CA ARG A 146 9.84 4.72 14.09
C ARG A 146 8.39 4.23 14.17
N VAL A 147 7.79 3.97 13.03
CA VAL A 147 6.42 3.50 12.89
C VAL A 147 6.42 2.30 11.94
N ARG A 148 5.72 1.26 12.33
CA ARG A 148 5.45 0.10 11.47
C ARG A 148 4.04 0.24 10.91
N PRO A 149 3.88 0.48 9.60
CA PRO A 149 2.55 0.69 8.99
C PRO A 149 1.55 -0.43 9.24
N GLY A 150 2.00 -1.68 9.29
CA GLY A 150 1.16 -2.82 9.63
C GLY A 150 0.50 -2.72 11.02
N ASP A 151 1.20 -2.14 12.00
CA ASP A 151 0.66 -1.95 13.36
C ASP A 151 -0.46 -0.88 13.39
N LEU A 152 -0.51 -0.02 12.36
CA LEU A 152 -1.56 0.97 12.17
C LEU A 152 -2.79 0.42 11.42
N GLY A 153 -2.76 -0.85 11.00
CA GLY A 153 -3.85 -1.48 10.26
C GLY A 153 -3.86 -1.19 8.76
N ILE A 154 -2.70 -0.83 8.19
CA ILE A 154 -2.55 -0.70 6.75
C ILE A 154 -2.51 -2.09 6.11
N ASP A 155 -3.26 -2.29 5.02
CA ASP A 155 -3.36 -3.57 4.31
C ASP A 155 -2.41 -3.68 3.12
N ALA A 156 -2.19 -2.58 2.41
CA ALA A 156 -1.22 -2.51 1.33
C ALA A 156 -0.52 -1.15 1.34
N MET A 157 0.79 -1.14 1.07
CA MET A 157 1.55 0.10 0.96
C MET A 157 2.67 -0.07 -0.06
N HIS A 158 2.73 0.83 -1.06
CA HIS A 158 3.91 0.90 -1.90
C HIS A 158 5.03 1.70 -1.22
N ILE A 159 6.26 1.37 -1.54
CA ILE A 159 7.44 2.08 -1.04
C ILE A 159 8.28 2.53 -2.24
N ASN A 160 8.52 3.83 -2.37
CA ASN A 160 9.45 4.35 -3.35
C ASN A 160 10.89 4.14 -2.85
N LEU A 161 11.59 3.12 -3.33
CA LEU A 161 12.97 2.86 -2.90
C LEU A 161 13.91 4.02 -3.25
N HIS A 162 13.60 4.76 -4.30
CA HIS A 162 14.34 5.96 -4.71
C HIS A 162 14.01 7.22 -3.90
N LYS A 163 13.08 7.16 -2.94
CA LYS A 163 12.76 8.24 -1.99
C LYS A 163 13.22 7.92 -0.57
N THR A 164 13.01 6.68 -0.14
CA THR A 164 13.30 6.25 1.23
C THR A 164 14.67 5.58 1.36
N PHE A 165 15.13 4.91 0.30
CA PHE A 165 16.38 4.16 0.28
C PHE A 165 17.35 4.72 -0.78
N SER A 166 18.45 4.02 -1.04
CA SER A 166 19.53 4.50 -1.90
C SER A 166 19.36 4.17 -3.38
N THR A 167 18.20 3.71 -3.82
CA THR A 167 17.97 3.41 -5.24
C THR A 167 18.11 4.67 -6.09
N PRO A 168 19.04 4.73 -7.07
CA PRO A 168 19.19 5.90 -7.93
C PRO A 168 17.96 6.07 -8.83
N HIS A 169 17.53 7.33 -9.03
CA HIS A 169 16.37 7.67 -9.86
C HIS A 169 16.74 8.43 -11.14
N GLY A 170 17.97 8.90 -11.27
CA GLY A 170 18.51 9.48 -12.50
C GLY A 170 17.73 10.67 -13.04
N GLY A 171 17.26 11.57 -12.18
CA GLY A 171 16.48 12.73 -12.60
C GLY A 171 15.06 12.39 -13.10
N GLY A 172 14.46 11.31 -12.60
CA GLY A 172 13.13 10.85 -13.00
C GLY A 172 13.14 9.64 -13.95
N GLY A 173 14.30 8.96 -14.05
CA GLY A 173 14.47 7.72 -14.81
C GLY A 173 14.05 6.47 -14.02
N PRO A 174 14.94 5.46 -13.90
CA PRO A 174 14.57 4.20 -13.27
C PRO A 174 14.11 4.40 -11.83
N GLY A 175 12.96 3.82 -11.51
CA GLY A 175 12.37 3.85 -10.18
C GLY A 175 12.09 2.45 -9.67
N SER A 176 11.53 2.36 -8.48
CA SER A 176 11.06 1.11 -7.90
C SER A 176 9.94 1.40 -6.91
N GLY A 177 8.96 0.54 -6.85
CA GLY A 177 7.78 0.71 -6.00
C GLY A 177 7.26 -0.62 -5.45
N PRO A 178 8.08 -1.40 -4.70
CA PRO A 178 7.60 -2.63 -4.08
C PRO A 178 6.38 -2.34 -3.20
N VAL A 179 5.49 -3.32 -3.10
CA VAL A 179 4.25 -3.22 -2.34
C VAL A 179 4.26 -4.23 -1.22
N VAL A 180 4.26 -3.75 0.02
CA VAL A 180 4.07 -4.59 1.20
C VAL A 180 2.58 -4.79 1.47
N MET A 181 2.21 -5.98 1.92
CA MET A 181 0.81 -6.39 2.07
C MET A 181 0.57 -7.09 3.39
N SER A 182 -0.63 -6.86 3.95
CA SER A 182 -1.15 -7.59 5.11
C SER A 182 -1.33 -9.08 4.79
N LYS A 183 -1.53 -9.90 5.83
CA LYS A 183 -1.83 -11.33 5.66
C LYS A 183 -3.08 -11.56 4.82
N ALA A 184 -4.05 -10.66 4.89
CA ALA A 184 -5.30 -10.75 4.12
C ALA A 184 -5.08 -10.52 2.62
N LEU A 185 -4.14 -9.64 2.24
CA LEU A 185 -3.89 -9.29 0.84
C LEU A 185 -2.72 -10.03 0.20
N SER A 186 -1.79 -10.58 0.99
CA SER A 186 -0.62 -11.32 0.49
C SER A 186 -0.94 -12.39 -0.55
N PRO A 187 -2.03 -13.19 -0.41
CA PRO A 187 -2.37 -14.22 -1.41
C PRO A 187 -2.76 -13.67 -2.79
N TYR A 188 -3.07 -12.36 -2.86
CA TYR A 188 -3.48 -11.67 -4.09
C TYR A 188 -2.37 -10.82 -4.70
N GLY A 189 -1.15 -10.95 -4.16
CA GLY A 189 0.03 -10.30 -4.72
C GLY A 189 0.41 -10.90 -6.08
N PRO A 190 1.10 -10.11 -6.95
CA PRO A 190 1.53 -10.60 -8.25
C PRO A 190 2.67 -11.61 -8.14
N LEU A 191 2.70 -12.52 -9.11
CA LEU A 191 3.82 -13.42 -9.36
C LEU A 191 4.78 -12.79 -10.40
N PRO A 192 6.04 -13.23 -10.44
CA PRO A 192 6.70 -14.13 -9.51
C PRO A 192 7.19 -13.46 -8.22
N PHE A 193 7.43 -14.24 -7.18
CA PHE A 193 8.19 -13.80 -6.01
C PHE A 193 9.38 -14.73 -5.75
N THR A 194 10.37 -14.24 -4.95
CA THR A 194 11.55 -15.03 -4.60
C THR A 194 11.30 -15.89 -3.38
N GLU A 195 11.76 -17.14 -3.42
CA GLU A 195 11.75 -18.07 -2.30
C GLU A 195 13.16 -18.55 -1.98
N ARG A 196 13.51 -18.61 -0.70
CA ARG A 196 14.74 -19.20 -0.20
C ARG A 196 14.48 -20.61 0.28
N HIS A 197 15.19 -21.59 -0.29
CA HIS A 197 15.12 -23.01 0.11
C HIS A 197 15.98 -23.33 1.33
N ALA A 198 15.70 -24.46 1.97
CA ALA A 198 16.45 -24.91 3.14
C ALA A 198 17.95 -25.16 2.87
N ASP A 199 18.31 -25.49 1.64
CA ASP A 199 19.70 -25.66 1.18
C ASP A 199 20.42 -24.34 0.86
N GLY A 200 19.76 -23.21 1.08
CA GLY A 200 20.30 -21.87 0.84
C GLY A 200 20.20 -21.36 -0.60
N ARG A 201 19.64 -22.14 -1.51
CA ARG A 201 19.35 -21.70 -2.89
C ARG A 201 18.10 -20.84 -2.95
N TYR A 202 17.95 -20.12 -4.05
CA TYR A 202 16.80 -19.27 -4.33
C TYR A 202 16.13 -19.68 -5.64
N SER A 203 14.81 -19.59 -5.69
CA SER A 203 14.02 -19.76 -6.91
C SER A 203 12.99 -18.63 -7.06
N LEU A 204 12.38 -18.58 -8.23
CA LEU A 204 11.15 -17.80 -8.46
C LEU A 204 9.97 -18.76 -8.33
N VAL A 205 8.95 -18.32 -7.60
CA VAL A 205 7.64 -18.96 -7.56
C VAL A 205 6.77 -18.29 -8.60
N GLU A 206 6.30 -19.05 -9.60
CA GLU A 206 5.59 -18.54 -10.78
C GLU A 206 4.12 -19.00 -10.85
N GLU A 207 3.72 -19.94 -9.97
CA GLU A 207 2.36 -20.52 -9.91
C GLU A 207 1.87 -20.62 -8.46
#